data_6dfeca459c237d4c51cce2eb2366f732
#
_entry.id   6dfeca459c237d4c51cce2eb2366f732
#
_cell.length_a   1.000
_cell.length_b   1.000
_cell.length_c   1.000
_cell.angle_alpha   90.00
_cell.angle_beta   90.00
_cell.angle_gamma   90.00
#
_symmetry.space_group_name_H-M   'P 1'
#
loop_
_entity.id
_entity.type
_entity.pdbx_description
1 polymer ?
#
loop_
_entity_poly.entity_id
_entity_poly.type
_entity_poly.pdbx_seq_one_letter_code
_entity_poly.pdbx_strand_id
1 'polypeptide(L)'
;MVKRGDVWLAALDPTIGSEIQKTRPCLVISPDEMNDHLRTAIVAPMTTGSRPTPFRVPVTFSGKHGLILPDQMRTIDKARLVKRMGKADAATLAKVLVILKEMFEQ
;
A
#
# COMPACT_ATOMS: atom_id res chain seq x y z
N MET A 1 -12.60 9.18 -5.17
CA MET A 1 -11.34 9.75 -5.64
C MET A 1 -10.18 9.17 -4.85
N VAL A 2 -9.15 8.71 -5.54
CA VAL A 2 -8.00 8.05 -4.92
C VAL A 2 -6.94 9.08 -4.55
N LYS A 3 -6.50 9.07 -3.30
CA LYS A 3 -5.50 10.03 -2.79
C LYS A 3 -4.32 9.29 -2.17
N ARG A 4 -3.12 9.86 -2.34
CA ARG A 4 -1.94 9.35 -1.64
C ARG A 4 -2.19 9.34 -0.13
N GLY A 5 -1.89 8.21 0.51
CA GLY A 5 -2.14 8.01 1.93
C GLY A 5 -3.48 7.37 2.25
N ASP A 6 -4.38 7.30 1.29
CA ASP A 6 -5.61 6.52 1.48
C ASP A 6 -5.30 5.05 1.67
N VAL A 7 -6.12 4.39 2.46
CA VAL A 7 -6.13 2.93 2.57
C VAL A 7 -7.39 2.43 1.87
N TRP A 8 -7.18 1.58 0.87
CA TRP A 8 -8.25 0.97 0.10
C TRP A 8 -8.20 -0.54 0.22
N LEU A 9 -9.37 -1.16 0.33
CA LEU A 9 -9.47 -2.59 0.14
C LEU A 9 -9.31 -2.87 -1.35
N ALA A 10 -8.32 -3.68 -1.71
CA ALA A 10 -7.98 -3.96 -3.12
C ALA A 10 -7.94 -5.45 -3.39
N ALA A 11 -8.48 -5.85 -4.53
CA ALA A 11 -8.44 -7.22 -5.00
C ALA A 11 -7.12 -7.45 -5.74
N LEU A 12 -6.21 -8.20 -5.15
CA LEU A 12 -4.85 -8.39 -5.66
C LEU A 12 -4.69 -9.61 -6.56
N ASP A 13 -5.59 -10.58 -6.46
CA ASP A 13 -5.52 -11.78 -7.30
C ASP A 13 -5.90 -11.47 -8.76
N PRO A 14 -5.32 -12.19 -9.73
CA PRO A 14 -4.39 -13.30 -9.56
C PRO A 14 -2.97 -12.85 -9.24
N THR A 15 -2.28 -13.64 -8.42
CA THR A 15 -0.89 -13.42 -8.02
C THR A 15 -0.10 -14.72 -8.19
N ILE A 16 1.23 -14.63 -8.11
CA ILE A 16 2.13 -15.77 -8.31
C ILE A 16 3.08 -15.89 -7.12
N GLY A 17 3.25 -17.10 -6.63
CA GLY A 17 4.27 -17.45 -5.65
C GLY A 17 4.14 -16.65 -4.35
N SER A 18 5.20 -15.92 -4.00
CA SER A 18 5.29 -15.21 -2.73
C SER A 18 4.67 -13.80 -2.75
N GLU A 19 4.01 -13.42 -3.85
CA GLU A 19 3.28 -12.17 -3.89
C GLU A 19 2.11 -12.19 -2.91
N ILE A 20 1.84 -11.06 -2.27
CA ILE A 20 0.65 -10.93 -1.42
C ILE A 20 -0.59 -11.12 -2.27
N GLN A 21 -1.48 -12.00 -1.82
CA GLN A 21 -2.67 -12.42 -2.56
C GLN A 21 -3.95 -12.05 -1.82
N LYS A 22 -5.08 -12.31 -2.48
CA LYS A 22 -6.43 -12.07 -1.98
C LYS A 22 -6.79 -10.58 -1.98
N THR A 23 -7.91 -10.27 -1.37
CA THR A 23 -8.38 -8.91 -1.18
C THR A 23 -7.83 -8.40 0.15
N ARG A 24 -7.07 -7.30 0.10
CA ARG A 24 -6.36 -6.79 1.28
C ARG A 24 -6.41 -5.28 1.33
N PRO A 25 -6.29 -4.71 2.54
CA PRO A 25 -6.02 -3.29 2.66
C PRO A 25 -4.68 -2.94 1.99
N CYS A 26 -4.68 -1.86 1.24
CA CYS A 26 -3.49 -1.37 0.56
C CYS A 26 -3.37 0.13 0.76
N LEU A 27 -2.15 0.60 1.03
CA LEU A 27 -1.86 2.01 1.13
C LEU A 27 -1.55 2.57 -0.26
N VAL A 28 -2.26 3.63 -0.66
CA VAL A 28 -1.97 4.33 -1.92
C VAL A 28 -0.71 5.16 -1.73
N ILE A 29 0.32 4.87 -2.52
CA ILE A 29 1.62 5.54 -2.43
C ILE A 29 1.90 6.44 -3.63
N SER A 30 1.19 6.28 -4.73
CA SER A 30 1.35 7.14 -5.90
C SER A 30 0.86 8.55 -5.60
N PRO A 31 1.54 9.58 -6.14
CA PRO A 31 1.14 10.97 -5.90
C PRO A 31 -0.22 11.28 -6.52
N ASP A 32 -0.89 12.27 -5.93
CA ASP A 32 -2.25 12.64 -6.35
C ASP A 32 -2.32 13.04 -7.82
N GLU A 33 -1.28 13.69 -8.33
CA GLU A 33 -1.23 14.04 -9.74
C GLU A 33 -1.33 12.81 -10.64
N MET A 34 -0.61 11.74 -10.31
CA MET A 34 -0.72 10.48 -11.05
C MET A 34 -2.10 9.86 -10.86
N ASN A 35 -2.59 9.85 -9.63
CA ASN A 35 -3.89 9.23 -9.32
C ASN A 35 -5.03 9.91 -10.06
N ASP A 36 -4.95 11.23 -10.25
CA ASP A 36 -6.01 11.99 -10.91
C ASP A 36 -6.01 11.80 -12.43
N HIS A 37 -4.89 11.44 -13.03
CA HIS A 37 -4.73 11.37 -14.48
C HIS A 37 -4.69 9.95 -15.04
N LEU A 38 -4.40 8.94 -14.22
CA LEU A 38 -4.23 7.58 -14.68
C LEU A 38 -5.39 6.69 -14.22
N ARG A 39 -5.62 5.61 -14.98
CA ARG A 39 -6.58 4.57 -14.59
C ARG A 39 -5.99 3.58 -13.60
N THR A 40 -4.73 3.76 -13.25
CA THR A 40 -4.00 2.92 -12.31
C THR A 40 -3.59 3.72 -11.09
N ALA A 41 -3.24 3.01 -10.03
CA ALA A 41 -2.64 3.58 -8.83
C ALA A 41 -1.55 2.63 -8.35
N ILE A 42 -0.52 3.18 -7.69
CA ILE A 42 0.53 2.37 -7.09
C ILE A 42 0.20 2.22 -5.62
N VAL A 43 0.14 0.97 -5.16
CA VAL A 43 -0.23 0.65 -3.77
C VAL A 43 0.81 -0.24 -3.13
N ALA A 44 0.91 -0.14 -1.80
CA ALA A 44 1.71 -1.05 -0.96
C ALA A 44 0.73 -1.86 -0.11
N PRO A 45 0.74 -3.19 -0.23
CA PRO A 45 -0.20 -4.02 0.53
C PRO A 45 0.12 -4.04 2.01
N MET A 46 -0.90 -4.30 2.81
CA MET A 46 -0.83 -4.41 4.26
C MET A 46 -1.18 -5.84 4.66
N THR A 47 -0.52 -6.35 5.68
CA THR A 47 -0.77 -7.72 6.17
C THR A 47 -0.53 -7.83 7.66
N THR A 48 -1.23 -8.74 8.32
CA THR A 48 -0.99 -9.07 9.74
C THR A 48 -0.05 -10.26 9.91
N GLY A 49 0.27 -10.98 8.84
CA GLY A 49 1.00 -12.25 8.91
C GLY A 49 2.48 -12.23 8.58
N SER A 50 3.05 -11.07 8.31
CA SER A 50 4.46 -10.98 7.90
C SER A 50 5.38 -10.73 9.08
N ARG A 51 6.66 -11.10 8.89
CA ARG A 51 7.70 -10.83 9.88
C ARG A 51 8.17 -9.38 9.77
N PRO A 52 8.43 -8.70 10.90
CA PRO A 52 9.04 -7.39 10.87
C PRO A 52 10.41 -7.43 10.18
N THR A 53 10.67 -6.41 9.37
CA THR A 53 11.96 -6.20 8.71
C THR A 53 12.23 -4.69 8.66
N PRO A 54 13.49 -4.27 8.43
CA PRO A 54 13.81 -2.84 8.37
C PRO A 54 13.08 -2.07 7.27
N PHE A 55 12.67 -2.75 6.20
CA PHE A 55 12.00 -2.11 5.06
C PHE A 55 10.46 -2.30 5.06
N ARG A 56 9.89 -2.84 6.14
CA ARG A 56 8.45 -2.96 6.32
C ARG A 56 8.02 -2.08 7.48
N VAL A 57 6.89 -1.42 7.33
CA VAL A 57 6.46 -0.38 8.27
C VAL A 57 5.36 -0.90 9.17
N PRO A 58 5.58 -0.97 10.49
CA PRO A 58 4.52 -1.32 11.43
C PRO A 58 3.37 -0.31 11.35
N VAL A 59 2.15 -0.81 11.42
CA VAL A 59 0.96 0.01 11.36
C VAL A 59 -0.14 -0.61 12.22
N THR A 60 -0.94 0.24 12.85
CA THR A 60 -2.20 -0.16 13.45
C THR A 60 -3.30 0.52 12.68
N PHE A 61 -4.17 -0.26 12.05
CA PHE A 61 -5.27 0.26 11.25
C PHE A 61 -6.55 -0.49 11.58
N SER A 62 -7.62 0.24 11.85
CA SER A 62 -8.91 -0.34 12.25
C SER A 62 -8.77 -1.32 13.43
N GLY A 63 -7.93 -0.98 14.40
CA GLY A 63 -7.70 -1.80 15.59
C GLY A 63 -6.81 -3.03 15.37
N LYS A 64 -6.29 -3.24 14.18
CA LYS A 64 -5.42 -4.39 13.88
C LYS A 64 -3.99 -3.94 13.70
N HIS A 65 -3.06 -4.68 14.31
CA HIS A 65 -1.62 -4.48 14.14
C HIS A 65 -1.15 -5.26 12.93
N GLY A 66 -0.33 -4.64 12.13
CA GLY A 66 0.21 -5.29 10.93
C GLY A 66 1.41 -4.56 10.38
N LEU A 67 1.75 -4.88 9.14
CA LEU A 67 2.86 -4.26 8.42
C LEU A 67 2.39 -3.76 7.06
N ILE A 68 2.92 -2.63 6.65
CA ILE A 68 2.85 -2.16 5.26
C ILE A 68 4.10 -2.69 4.56
N LEU A 69 3.93 -3.25 3.36
CA LEU A 69 5.00 -3.90 2.60
C LEU A 69 5.39 -3.07 1.37
N PRO A 70 6.28 -2.08 1.53
CA PRO A 70 6.76 -1.31 0.37
C PRO A 70 7.46 -2.17 -0.67
N ASP A 71 8.13 -3.24 -0.24
CA ASP A 71 8.82 -4.18 -1.12
C ASP A 71 7.87 -4.94 -2.05
N GLN A 72 6.58 -4.98 -1.73
CA GLN A 72 5.56 -5.59 -2.59
C GLN A 72 4.64 -4.56 -3.24
N MET A 73 5.09 -3.32 -3.34
CA MET A 73 4.32 -2.31 -4.05
C MET A 73 4.06 -2.75 -5.48
N ARG A 74 2.89 -2.39 -5.99
CA ARG A 74 2.54 -2.71 -7.36
C ARG A 74 1.56 -1.69 -7.92
N THR A 75 1.58 -1.58 -9.23
CA THR A 75 0.58 -0.81 -9.96
C THR A 75 -0.64 -1.70 -10.18
N ILE A 76 -1.80 -1.20 -9.80
CA ILE A 76 -3.06 -1.90 -10.05
C ILE A 76 -4.04 -0.99 -10.80
N ASP A 77 -4.92 -1.61 -11.57
CA ASP A 77 -6.03 -0.88 -12.18
C ASP A 77 -6.97 -0.41 -11.07
N LYS A 78 -7.51 0.79 -11.19
CA LYS A 78 -8.44 1.32 -10.19
C LYS A 78 -9.70 0.47 -10.04
N ALA A 79 -10.05 -0.34 -11.05
CA ALA A 79 -11.16 -1.28 -10.96
C ALA A 79 -10.94 -2.35 -9.88
N ARG A 80 -9.69 -2.57 -9.45
CA ARG A 80 -9.38 -3.49 -8.35
C ARG A 80 -9.61 -2.89 -6.97
N LEU A 81 -9.81 -1.59 -6.87
CA LEU A 81 -10.10 -0.90 -5.62
C LEU A 81 -11.57 -1.11 -5.27
N VAL A 82 -11.83 -1.88 -4.20
CA VAL A 82 -13.16 -2.30 -3.82
C VAL A 82 -13.87 -1.20 -3.03
N LYS A 83 -13.20 -0.68 -1.98
CA LYS A 83 -13.75 0.43 -1.20
C LYS A 83 -12.66 1.14 -0.43
N ARG A 84 -12.86 2.44 -0.20
CA ARG A 84 -11.97 3.22 0.65
C ARG A 84 -12.24 2.87 2.12
N MET A 85 -11.19 2.53 2.85
CA MET A 85 -11.29 2.17 4.27
C MET A 85 -10.94 3.31 5.21
N GLY A 86 -10.24 4.32 4.73
CA GLY A 86 -9.76 5.44 5.51
C GLY A 86 -8.44 5.94 4.96
N LYS A 87 -7.59 6.44 5.85
CA LYS A 87 -6.24 6.86 5.46
C LYS A 87 -5.26 6.56 6.58
N ALA A 88 -3.99 6.37 6.22
CA ALA A 88 -2.91 6.25 7.18
C ALA A 88 -2.60 7.63 7.78
N ASP A 89 -2.08 7.66 9.00
CA ASP A 89 -1.63 8.92 9.56
C ASP A 89 -0.38 9.44 8.83
N ALA A 90 -0.12 10.73 9.00
CA ALA A 90 0.98 11.38 8.29
C ALA A 90 2.34 10.79 8.63
N ALA A 91 2.55 10.37 9.88
CA ALA A 91 3.82 9.78 10.32
C ALA A 91 4.07 8.43 9.65
N THR A 92 3.04 7.59 9.54
CA THR A 92 3.13 6.29 8.88
C THR A 92 3.42 6.46 7.39
N LEU A 93 2.70 7.36 6.72
CA LEU A 93 2.94 7.64 5.31
C LEU A 93 4.36 8.13 5.08
N ALA A 94 4.84 9.04 5.92
CA ALA A 94 6.21 9.57 5.82
C ALA A 94 7.25 8.46 5.93
N LYS A 95 7.07 7.51 6.85
CA LYS A 95 7.99 6.37 6.99
C LYS A 95 8.02 5.51 5.74
N VAL A 96 6.87 5.25 5.15
CA VAL A 96 6.78 4.46 3.91
C VAL A 96 7.51 5.17 2.77
N LEU A 97 7.29 6.48 2.62
CA LEU A 97 7.94 7.25 1.56
C LEU A 97 9.46 7.31 1.74
N VAL A 98 9.94 7.41 2.98
CA VAL A 98 11.40 7.36 3.27
C VAL A 98 11.98 6.02 2.84
N ILE A 99 11.32 4.92 3.17
CA ILE A 99 11.79 3.58 2.79
C ILE A 99 11.80 3.43 1.27
N LEU A 100 10.75 3.89 0.58
CA LEU A 100 10.71 3.83 -0.88
C LEU A 100 11.86 4.62 -1.50
N LYS A 101 12.16 5.79 -0.95
CA LYS A 101 13.27 6.60 -1.40
C LYS A 101 14.59 5.85 -1.23
N GLU A 102 14.83 5.25 -0.07
CA GLU A 102 16.03 4.47 0.21
C GLU A 102 16.16 3.26 -0.70
N MET A 103 15.06 2.60 -1.04
CA MET A 103 15.06 1.43 -1.93
C MET A 103 15.60 1.77 -3.31
N PHE A 104 15.44 2.99 -3.77
CA PHE A 104 15.83 3.42 -5.12
C PHE A 104 17.04 4.37 -5.14
N GLU A 105 17.68 4.60 -4.00
CA GLU A 105 18.95 5.31 -3.95
C GLU A 105 20.09 4.38 -4.39
N GLN A 106 21.08 5.02 -5.02
CA GLN A 106 22.30 4.33 -5.38
C GLN A 106 23.34 4.43 -4.27
#